data_1908fdb91b933b967c1894217608b5c9
#
_entry.id   1908fdb91b933b967c1894217608b5c9
#
_cell.length_a   1.000
_cell.length_b   1.000
_cell.length_c   1.000
_cell.angle_alpha   90.00
_cell.angle_beta   90.00
_cell.angle_gamma   90.00
#
_symmetry.space_group_name_H-M   'P 1'
#
loop_
_entity.id
_entity.type
_entity.pdbx_description
1 polymer ?
#
loop_
_entity_poly.entity_id
_entity_poly.type
_entity_poly.pdbx_seq_one_letter_code
_entity_poly.pdbx_strand_id
1 'polypeptide(L)'
;MNEENLHDKLPGFDEPLALLRACHKNILAHCDRLEALVLHVAAQGIDDEARKTARDIVRYFSTSARLHHRDEEEDLFPRLNRQSLRIAELIQDLKQEHTRLDQLWEVMVTELKSLPGNGFSDDFLQANRDFCTLSRQHVNRENMEFLPLAASSLSQLD
;
A
#
# COMPACT_ATOMS: atom_id res chain seq x y z
N MET A 1 -13.49 -4.79 21.77
CA MET A 1 -13.50 -3.44 21.17
C MET A 1 -14.33 -3.53 19.90
N ASN A 2 -15.48 -2.90 19.92
CA ASN A 2 -16.32 -2.83 18.76
C ASN A 2 -15.58 -2.04 17.67
N GLU A 3 -15.27 -2.70 16.57
CA GLU A 3 -15.02 -2.02 15.32
C GLU A 3 -16.35 -1.37 14.89
N GLU A 4 -16.73 -0.34 15.61
CA GLU A 4 -17.78 0.52 15.11
C GLU A 4 -17.26 1.14 13.82
N ASN A 5 -17.88 0.75 12.74
CA ASN A 5 -17.68 1.28 11.41
C ASN A 5 -17.43 2.79 11.48
N LEU A 6 -16.18 3.19 11.31
CA LEU A 6 -15.82 4.60 11.17
C LEU A 6 -16.64 5.28 10.06
N HIS A 7 -17.17 4.49 9.13
CA HIS A 7 -18.02 4.96 8.05
C HIS A 7 -19.34 5.58 8.53
N ASP A 8 -19.85 5.18 9.70
CA ASP A 8 -21.15 5.66 10.19
C ASP A 8 -21.05 6.94 11.04
N LYS A 9 -19.85 7.41 11.38
CA LYS A 9 -19.71 8.48 12.38
C LYS A 9 -19.34 9.84 11.84
N LEU A 10 -18.94 9.97 10.59
CA LEU A 10 -18.42 11.22 10.06
C LEU A 10 -19.08 11.55 8.72
N PRO A 11 -20.00 12.54 8.65
CA PRO A 11 -20.54 12.99 7.37
C PRO A 11 -19.61 13.99 6.72
N GLY A 12 -19.08 13.70 5.53
CA GLY A 12 -18.35 14.65 4.73
C GLY A 12 -17.26 14.02 3.86
N PHE A 13 -16.73 14.81 2.94
CA PHE A 13 -15.71 14.39 1.98
C PHE A 13 -14.33 14.13 2.60
N ASP A 14 -14.07 14.70 3.78
CA ASP A 14 -12.77 14.55 4.46
C ASP A 14 -12.55 13.14 5.01
N GLU A 15 -13.62 12.39 5.21
CA GLU A 15 -13.54 11.05 5.80
C GLU A 15 -12.94 9.97 4.95
N PRO A 16 -13.34 9.80 3.69
CA PRO A 16 -12.70 8.83 2.82
C PRO A 16 -11.23 9.14 2.66
N LEU A 17 -10.86 10.43 2.60
CA LEU A 17 -9.48 10.86 2.47
C LEU A 17 -8.67 10.63 3.76
N ALA A 18 -9.27 10.86 4.92
CA ALA A 18 -8.67 10.56 6.21
C ALA A 18 -8.44 9.05 6.38
N LEU A 19 -9.39 8.23 5.92
CA LEU A 19 -9.27 6.78 5.94
C LEU A 19 -8.14 6.30 5.02
N LEU A 20 -8.00 6.89 3.84
CA LEU A 20 -6.89 6.60 2.93
C LEU A 20 -5.54 6.91 3.58
N ARG A 21 -5.43 8.05 4.27
CA ARG A 21 -4.19 8.41 4.99
C ARG A 21 -3.87 7.42 6.10
N ALA A 22 -4.88 6.92 6.81
CA ALA A 22 -4.70 5.89 7.83
C ALA A 22 -4.21 4.58 7.20
N CYS A 23 -4.75 4.19 6.04
CA CYS A 23 -4.27 3.04 5.27
C CYS A 23 -2.81 3.21 4.83
N HIS A 24 -2.42 4.42 4.44
CA HIS A 24 -1.03 4.74 4.06
C HIS A 24 -0.05 4.49 5.21
N LYS A 25 -0.42 4.85 6.43
CA LYS A 25 0.42 4.55 7.62
C LYS A 25 0.63 3.06 7.79
N ASN A 26 -0.40 2.25 7.56
CA ASN A 26 -0.29 0.80 7.64
C ASN A 26 0.59 0.22 6.54
N ILE A 27 0.51 0.75 5.32
CA ILE A 27 1.39 0.35 4.21
C ILE A 27 2.85 0.62 4.59
N LEU A 28 3.16 1.81 5.08
CA LEU A 28 4.51 2.18 5.49
C LEU A 28 5.03 1.31 6.63
N ALA A 29 4.19 1.01 7.62
CA ALA A 29 4.56 0.14 8.73
C ALA A 29 4.89 -1.28 8.25
N HIS A 30 4.16 -1.80 7.26
CA HIS A 30 4.43 -3.12 6.69
C HIS A 30 5.68 -3.14 5.80
N CYS A 31 6.00 -2.03 5.13
CA CYS A 31 7.30 -1.88 4.46
C CYS A 31 8.46 -1.94 5.47
N ASP A 32 8.33 -1.27 6.60
CA ASP A 32 9.33 -1.34 7.68
C ASP A 32 9.48 -2.78 8.21
N ARG A 33 8.37 -3.50 8.35
CA ARG A 33 8.38 -4.91 8.76
C ARG A 33 9.04 -5.82 7.74
N LEU A 34 8.85 -5.57 6.43
CA LEU A 34 9.54 -6.30 5.37
C LEU A 34 11.05 -6.14 5.47
N GLU A 35 11.53 -4.91 5.66
CA GLU A 35 12.96 -4.64 5.81
C GLU A 35 13.52 -5.28 7.08
N ALA A 36 12.78 -5.20 8.19
CA ALA A 36 13.16 -5.84 9.45
C ALA A 36 13.22 -7.37 9.31
N LEU A 37 12.27 -7.98 8.58
CA LEU A 37 12.26 -9.42 8.31
C LEU A 37 13.52 -9.86 7.54
N VAL A 38 13.90 -9.11 6.52
CA VAL A 38 15.12 -9.41 5.74
C VAL A 38 16.35 -9.41 6.64
N LEU A 39 16.49 -8.40 7.50
CA LEU A 39 17.60 -8.30 8.44
C LEU A 39 17.57 -9.43 9.48
N HIS A 40 16.38 -9.75 9.99
CA HIS A 40 16.19 -10.82 10.96
C HIS A 40 16.61 -12.18 10.39
N VAL A 41 16.14 -12.50 9.18
CA VAL A 41 16.48 -13.77 8.49
C VAL A 41 17.98 -13.86 8.21
N ALA A 42 18.62 -12.75 7.82
CA ALA A 42 20.06 -12.72 7.60
C ALA A 42 20.85 -12.99 8.88
N ALA A 43 20.38 -12.50 10.03
CA ALA A 43 21.07 -12.61 11.31
C ALA A 43 20.72 -13.90 12.08
N GLN A 44 19.46 -14.32 12.06
CA GLN A 44 18.91 -15.38 12.92
C GLN A 44 18.43 -16.60 12.13
N GLY A 45 18.30 -16.49 10.80
CA GLY A 45 17.70 -17.54 9.99
C GLY A 45 16.18 -17.55 10.05
N ILE A 46 15.59 -18.62 9.52
CA ILE A 46 14.14 -18.81 9.50
C ILE A 46 13.71 -19.47 10.81
N ASP A 47 13.16 -18.67 11.70
CA ASP A 47 12.65 -19.10 13.00
C ASP A 47 11.14 -18.82 13.11
N ASP A 48 10.53 -19.06 14.27
CA ASP A 48 9.10 -18.85 14.48
C ASP A 48 8.69 -17.38 14.34
N GLU A 49 9.56 -16.47 14.76
CA GLU A 49 9.33 -15.03 14.58
C GLU A 49 9.29 -14.65 13.11
N ALA A 50 10.24 -15.14 12.31
CA ALA A 50 10.28 -14.93 10.87
C ALA A 50 9.02 -15.49 10.20
N ARG A 51 8.59 -16.68 10.57
CA ARG A 51 7.37 -17.32 10.03
C ARG A 51 6.12 -16.50 10.33
N LYS A 52 5.97 -16.03 11.56
CA LYS A 52 4.83 -15.19 11.97
C LYS A 52 4.82 -13.88 11.22
N THR A 53 5.95 -13.19 11.18
CA THR A 53 6.08 -11.90 10.50
C THR A 53 5.77 -12.03 9.01
N ALA A 54 6.30 -13.07 8.34
CA ALA A 54 6.03 -13.31 6.94
C ALA A 54 4.53 -13.57 6.68
N ARG A 55 3.87 -14.37 7.52
CA ARG A 55 2.42 -14.61 7.39
C ARG A 55 1.60 -13.33 7.53
N ASP A 56 1.94 -12.48 8.50
CA ASP A 56 1.24 -11.22 8.71
C ASP A 56 1.42 -10.27 7.52
N ILE A 57 2.62 -10.19 6.98
CA ILE A 57 2.94 -9.37 5.79
C ILE A 57 2.17 -9.88 4.57
N VAL A 58 2.17 -11.20 4.32
CA VAL A 58 1.43 -11.79 3.19
C VAL A 58 -0.06 -11.51 3.32
N ARG A 59 -0.62 -11.69 4.51
CA ARG A 59 -2.04 -11.40 4.75
C ARG A 59 -2.36 -9.94 4.44
N TYR A 60 -1.57 -9.01 4.94
CA TYR A 60 -1.81 -7.59 4.77
C TYR A 60 -1.77 -7.17 3.29
N PHE A 61 -0.69 -7.49 2.57
CA PHE A 61 -0.55 -7.09 1.17
C PHE A 61 -1.46 -7.86 0.22
N SER A 62 -1.90 -9.05 0.59
CA SER A 62 -2.84 -9.84 -0.21
C SER A 62 -4.30 -9.45 0.01
N THR A 63 -4.64 -8.73 1.06
CA THR A 63 -6.01 -8.34 1.40
C THR A 63 -6.16 -6.83 1.55
N SER A 64 -5.77 -6.26 2.69
CA SER A 64 -6.04 -4.84 3.02
C SER A 64 -5.43 -3.86 2.04
N ALA A 65 -4.18 -4.10 1.63
CA ALA A 65 -3.52 -3.21 0.66
C ALA A 65 -4.18 -3.28 -0.73
N ARG A 66 -4.59 -4.48 -1.16
CA ARG A 66 -5.32 -4.64 -2.44
C ARG A 66 -6.68 -3.96 -2.41
N LEU A 67 -7.42 -4.07 -1.31
CA LEU A 67 -8.70 -3.39 -1.14
C LEU A 67 -8.52 -1.87 -1.18
N HIS A 68 -7.48 -1.34 -0.57
CA HIS A 68 -7.15 0.08 -0.61
C HIS A 68 -6.93 0.57 -2.05
N HIS A 69 -6.08 -0.11 -2.83
CA HIS A 69 -5.82 0.25 -4.22
C HIS A 69 -7.07 0.09 -5.09
N ARG A 70 -7.85 -0.94 -4.84
CA ARG A 70 -9.11 -1.19 -5.54
C ARG A 70 -10.14 -0.09 -5.28
N ASP A 71 -10.29 0.35 -4.03
CA ASP A 71 -11.18 1.45 -3.67
C ASP A 71 -10.78 2.75 -4.37
N GLU A 72 -9.48 3.02 -4.49
CA GLU A 72 -9.00 4.16 -5.24
C GLU A 72 -9.35 4.06 -6.73
N GLU A 73 -9.06 2.93 -7.36
CA GLU A 73 -9.24 2.75 -8.81
C GLU A 73 -10.70 2.60 -9.24
N GLU A 74 -11.53 1.96 -8.43
CA GLU A 74 -12.93 1.70 -8.77
C GLU A 74 -13.89 2.81 -8.32
N ASP A 75 -13.54 3.55 -7.28
CA ASP A 75 -14.43 4.56 -6.69
C ASP A 75 -13.86 5.98 -6.77
N LEU A 76 -12.70 6.24 -6.17
CA LEU A 76 -12.16 7.60 -6.05
C LEU A 76 -11.68 8.17 -7.39
N PHE A 77 -10.85 7.44 -8.11
CA PHE A 77 -10.27 7.91 -9.37
C PHE A 77 -11.31 8.21 -10.43
N PRO A 78 -12.35 7.37 -10.65
CA PRO A 78 -13.40 7.69 -11.62
C PRO A 78 -14.15 8.99 -11.31
N ARG A 79 -14.34 9.31 -10.03
CA ARG A 79 -15.01 10.55 -9.60
C ARG A 79 -14.19 11.80 -9.92
N LEU A 80 -12.87 11.68 -9.96
CA LEU A 80 -11.94 12.80 -10.06
C LEU A 80 -11.32 12.95 -11.44
N ASN A 81 -11.35 11.92 -12.25
CA ASN A 81 -10.61 11.85 -13.53
C ASN A 81 -10.95 12.97 -14.52
N ARG A 82 -12.14 13.55 -14.42
CA ARG A 82 -12.62 14.62 -15.32
C ARG A 82 -12.51 16.02 -14.71
N GLN A 83 -12.01 16.16 -13.49
CA GLN A 83 -11.99 17.44 -12.78
C GLN A 83 -10.93 18.39 -13.33
N SER A 84 -9.76 17.87 -13.68
CA SER A 84 -8.70 18.64 -14.33
C SER A 84 -7.72 17.71 -15.04
N LEU A 85 -6.95 18.27 -15.97
CA LEU A 85 -5.89 17.54 -16.65
C LEU A 85 -4.82 17.08 -15.66
N ARG A 86 -4.45 17.93 -14.70
CA ARG A 86 -3.46 17.60 -13.67
C ARG A 86 -3.87 16.38 -12.84
N ILE A 87 -5.12 16.33 -12.40
CA ILE A 87 -5.65 15.19 -11.65
C ILE A 87 -5.64 13.93 -12.53
N ALA A 88 -6.05 14.04 -13.79
CA ALA A 88 -6.04 12.90 -14.71
C ALA A 88 -4.63 12.34 -14.92
N GLU A 89 -3.63 13.19 -15.04
CA GLU A 89 -2.23 12.77 -15.19
C GLU A 89 -1.71 12.08 -13.90
N LEU A 90 -2.02 12.65 -12.73
CA LEU A 90 -1.66 12.03 -11.45
C LEU A 90 -2.32 10.66 -11.28
N ILE A 91 -3.60 10.53 -11.62
CA ILE A 91 -4.31 9.25 -11.56
C ILE A 91 -3.64 8.21 -12.45
N GLN A 92 -3.27 8.61 -13.67
CA GLN A 92 -2.57 7.71 -14.59
C GLN A 92 -1.24 7.22 -14.00
N ASP A 93 -0.45 8.12 -13.42
CA ASP A 93 0.81 7.78 -12.77
C ASP A 93 0.60 6.84 -11.57
N LEU A 94 -0.38 7.14 -10.73
CA LEU A 94 -0.69 6.33 -9.55
C LEU A 94 -1.15 4.91 -9.95
N LYS A 95 -1.94 4.79 -11.00
CA LYS A 95 -2.37 3.48 -11.53
C LYS A 95 -1.19 2.68 -12.08
N GLN A 96 -0.25 3.31 -12.75
CA GLN A 96 0.98 2.66 -13.21
C GLN A 96 1.84 2.20 -12.03
N GLU A 97 1.91 2.98 -10.96
CA GLU A 97 2.61 2.60 -9.74
C GLU A 97 1.96 1.39 -9.06
N HIS A 98 0.62 1.34 -9.02
CA HIS A 98 -0.10 0.15 -8.53
C HIS A 98 0.26 -1.11 -9.31
N THR A 99 0.30 -1.01 -10.64
CA THR A 99 0.67 -2.13 -11.52
C THR A 99 2.10 -2.59 -11.23
N ARG A 100 3.03 -1.66 -11.08
CA ARG A 100 4.42 -1.98 -10.77
C ARG A 100 4.56 -2.62 -9.39
N LEU A 101 3.85 -2.12 -8.39
CA LEU A 101 3.83 -2.70 -7.05
C LEU A 101 3.29 -4.14 -7.08
N ASP A 102 2.23 -4.39 -7.84
CA ASP A 102 1.69 -5.73 -7.99
C ASP A 102 2.70 -6.69 -8.62
N GLN A 103 3.44 -6.25 -9.64
CA GLN A 103 4.49 -7.04 -10.29
C GLN A 103 5.62 -7.39 -9.31
N LEU A 104 6.06 -6.42 -8.52
CA LEU A 104 7.09 -6.64 -7.49
C LEU A 104 6.59 -7.60 -6.41
N TRP A 105 5.35 -7.44 -5.99
CA TRP A 105 4.74 -8.34 -5.01
C TRP A 105 4.70 -9.79 -5.49
N GLU A 106 4.36 -10.02 -6.76
CA GLU A 106 4.34 -11.38 -7.35
C GLU A 106 5.72 -12.06 -7.28
N VAL A 107 6.80 -11.29 -7.44
CA VAL A 107 8.17 -11.81 -7.27
C VAL A 107 8.42 -12.22 -5.82
N MET A 108 7.90 -11.45 -4.86
CA MET A 108 8.21 -11.61 -3.43
C MET A 108 7.36 -12.66 -2.73
N VAL A 109 6.10 -12.76 -3.08
CA VAL A 109 5.10 -13.51 -2.30
C VAL A 109 5.41 -15.00 -2.21
N THR A 110 5.96 -15.59 -3.24
CA THR A 110 6.31 -17.01 -3.28
C THR A 110 7.33 -17.35 -2.18
N GLU A 111 8.40 -16.56 -2.06
CA GLU A 111 9.41 -16.78 -1.04
C GLU A 111 8.93 -16.43 0.37
N LEU A 112 8.08 -15.41 0.51
CA LEU A 112 7.46 -15.11 1.82
C LEU A 112 6.58 -16.24 2.32
N LYS A 113 5.91 -16.97 1.41
CA LYS A 113 5.10 -18.14 1.77
C LYS A 113 5.95 -19.37 2.03
N SER A 114 6.98 -19.61 1.22
CA SER A 114 7.81 -20.83 1.31
C SER A 114 8.92 -20.73 2.33
N LEU A 115 9.43 -19.54 2.59
CA LEU A 115 10.56 -19.25 3.49
C LEU A 115 11.73 -20.21 3.23
N PRO A 116 12.51 -20.01 2.15
CA PRO A 116 13.61 -20.92 1.80
C PRO A 116 14.62 -21.06 2.93
N GLY A 117 15.02 -22.29 3.24
CA GLY A 117 15.89 -22.61 4.37
C GLY A 117 17.28 -21.96 4.33
N ASN A 118 17.75 -21.59 3.14
CA ASN A 118 19.01 -20.91 2.92
C ASN A 118 18.87 -19.37 2.82
N GLY A 119 17.70 -18.84 3.19
CA GLY A 119 17.40 -17.42 3.14
C GLY A 119 16.77 -16.98 1.83
N PHE A 120 16.50 -15.68 1.74
CA PHE A 120 15.87 -15.09 0.56
C PHE A 120 16.84 -15.01 -0.63
N SER A 121 16.33 -15.20 -1.84
CA SER A 121 17.10 -15.06 -3.07
C SER A 121 17.49 -13.60 -3.35
N ASP A 122 18.48 -13.40 -4.23
CA ASP A 122 18.84 -12.07 -4.69
C ASP A 122 17.68 -11.36 -5.40
N ASP A 123 16.87 -12.10 -6.17
CA ASP A 123 15.69 -11.56 -6.83
C ASP A 123 14.66 -11.05 -5.82
N PHE A 124 14.43 -11.80 -4.74
CA PHE A 124 13.57 -11.34 -3.65
C PHE A 124 14.12 -10.07 -3.00
N LEU A 125 15.41 -10.06 -2.67
CA LEU A 125 16.03 -8.93 -2.00
C LEU A 125 15.95 -7.66 -2.85
N GLN A 126 16.16 -7.77 -4.15
CA GLN A 126 16.03 -6.62 -5.06
C GLN A 126 14.58 -6.17 -5.18
N ALA A 127 13.64 -7.10 -5.37
CA ALA A 127 12.22 -6.79 -5.44
C ALA A 127 11.74 -6.13 -4.14
N ASN A 128 12.21 -6.59 -2.99
CA ASN A 128 11.88 -6.00 -1.69
C ASN A 128 12.35 -4.54 -1.57
N ARG A 129 13.57 -4.26 -1.99
CA ARG A 129 14.09 -2.88 -2.01
C ARG A 129 13.24 -1.98 -2.91
N ASP A 130 12.97 -2.44 -4.12
CA ASP A 130 12.18 -1.68 -5.10
C ASP A 130 10.73 -1.49 -4.62
N PHE A 131 10.13 -2.53 -4.06
CA PHE A 131 8.77 -2.48 -3.52
C PHE A 131 8.63 -1.47 -2.39
N CYS A 132 9.53 -1.50 -1.42
CA CYS A 132 9.50 -0.57 -0.28
C CYS A 132 9.77 0.86 -0.73
N THR A 133 10.74 1.07 -1.61
CA THR A 133 11.06 2.39 -2.16
C THR A 133 9.87 2.96 -2.93
N LEU A 134 9.29 2.18 -3.84
CA LEU A 134 8.14 2.62 -4.63
C LEU A 134 6.91 2.85 -3.76
N SER A 135 6.64 1.97 -2.78
CA SER A 135 5.52 2.15 -1.84
C SER A 135 5.61 3.47 -1.08
N ARG A 136 6.80 3.80 -0.60
CA ARG A 136 7.04 5.06 0.12
C ARG A 136 6.88 6.28 -0.78
N GLN A 137 7.40 6.23 -2.00
CA GLN A 137 7.23 7.30 -2.99
C GLN A 137 5.77 7.46 -3.38
N HIS A 138 5.07 6.36 -3.62
CA HIS A 138 3.65 6.34 -3.97
C HIS A 138 2.78 6.96 -2.88
N VAL A 139 2.97 6.53 -1.64
CA VAL A 139 2.25 7.09 -0.48
C VAL A 139 2.54 8.59 -0.33
N ASN A 140 3.80 9.00 -0.47
CA ASN A 140 4.17 10.40 -0.38
C ASN A 140 3.52 11.23 -1.48
N ARG A 141 3.50 10.74 -2.72
CA ARG A 141 2.83 11.40 -3.84
C ARG A 141 1.33 11.55 -3.59
N GLU A 142 0.67 10.49 -3.13
CA GLU A 142 -0.75 10.57 -2.81
C GLU A 142 -1.03 11.58 -1.69
N ASN A 143 -0.27 11.53 -0.60
CA ASN A 143 -0.48 12.41 0.54
C ASN A 143 -0.20 13.87 0.23
N MET A 144 0.84 14.16 -0.54
CA MET A 144 1.32 15.53 -0.77
C MET A 144 0.74 16.19 -2.02
N GLU A 145 0.42 15.40 -3.05
CA GLU A 145 -0.04 15.94 -4.34
C GLU A 145 -1.49 15.59 -4.63
N PHE A 146 -1.86 14.31 -4.52
CA PHE A 146 -3.16 13.84 -4.95
C PHE A 146 -4.29 14.16 -3.96
N LEU A 147 -4.15 13.81 -2.68
CA LEU A 147 -5.21 14.00 -1.69
C LEU A 147 -5.59 15.47 -1.49
N PRO A 148 -4.65 16.44 -1.48
CA PRO A 148 -5.04 17.85 -1.43
C PRO A 148 -5.87 18.30 -2.64
N LEU A 149 -5.52 17.85 -3.84
CA LEU A 149 -6.31 18.13 -5.04
C LEU A 149 -7.67 17.45 -5.01
N ALA A 150 -7.72 16.21 -4.54
CA ALA A 150 -8.96 15.46 -4.37
C ALA A 150 -9.90 16.13 -3.37
N ALA A 151 -9.39 16.58 -2.24
CA ALA A 151 -10.16 17.29 -1.22
C ALA A 151 -10.79 18.58 -1.80
N SER A 152 -10.01 19.36 -2.52
CA SER A 152 -10.47 20.59 -3.16
C SER A 152 -11.54 20.30 -4.23
N SER A 153 -11.31 19.29 -5.07
CA SER A 153 -12.22 18.93 -6.16
C SER A 153 -13.53 18.34 -5.65
N LEU A 154 -13.50 17.46 -4.64
CA LEU A 154 -14.70 16.85 -4.06
C LEU A 154 -15.58 17.89 -3.37
N SER A 155 -15.00 18.90 -2.72
CA SER A 155 -15.75 19.98 -2.09
C SER A 155 -16.51 20.84 -3.10
N GLN A 156 -16.08 20.87 -4.37
CA GLN A 156 -16.74 21.62 -5.45
C GLN A 156 -17.90 20.85 -6.08
N LEU A 157 -18.03 19.55 -5.82
CA LEU A 157 -19.09 18.70 -6.38
C LEU A 157 -20.40 18.77 -5.59
N ASP A 158 -20.43 19.40 -4.43
CA ASP A 158 -21.62 19.60 -3.58
C ASP A 158 -22.43 20.84 -3.96
#